data_fa16df63be94149cb7500251ded13c59
#
_entry.id   fa16df63be94149cb7500251ded13c59
#
_cell.length_a   1.000
_cell.length_b   1.000
_cell.length_c   1.000
_cell.angle_alpha   90.00
_cell.angle_beta   90.00
_cell.angle_gamma   90.00
#
_symmetry.space_group_name_H-M   'P 1'
#
loop_
_entity.id
_entity.type
_entity.pdbx_description
1 polymer ?
#
loop_
_entity_poly.entity_id
_entity_poly.type
_entity_poly.pdbx_seq_one_letter_code
_entity_poly.pdbx_strand_id
1 'polypeptide(L)'
;MGLPAIPLTKEIVTVGELLHWSYANLAMAHSAVTSNADKYAVRHYMVRSGLYKGLNNQTMSTGPLADDERLKMIPPQARCYYGGREYLSVDHLIPTKRGGANTGDNLVWACRGCNSSKCAHDALEWLAAKNQFPPILLLRRYLKLAVEMSRERNVMSVYLTAPPDVPFSLAAIPKSYPAPGQLKLWIVPTEPALSTTI
;
A
#
# COMPACT_ATOMS: atom_id res chain seq x y z
N MET A 1 30.81 -24.18 0.22
CA MET A 1 30.58 -23.26 1.36
C MET A 1 29.19 -22.67 1.19
N GLY A 2 28.24 -23.12 2.01
CA GLY A 2 26.85 -22.64 1.97
C GLY A 2 26.80 -21.21 2.50
N LEU A 3 26.08 -20.35 1.78
CA LEU A 3 25.73 -19.02 2.26
C LEU A 3 24.95 -19.15 3.57
N PRO A 4 25.24 -18.34 4.60
CA PRO A 4 24.48 -18.41 5.84
C PRO A 4 23.01 -18.11 5.57
N ALA A 5 22.15 -18.96 6.10
CA ALA A 5 20.72 -18.74 6.08
C ALA A 5 20.43 -17.33 6.66
N ILE A 6 19.68 -16.52 5.91
CA ILE A 6 19.20 -15.23 6.38
C ILE A 6 18.41 -15.50 7.66
N PRO A 7 18.77 -14.85 8.79
CA PRO A 7 18.15 -15.14 10.07
C PRO A 7 16.66 -14.85 10.02
N LEU A 8 15.93 -15.76 10.62
CA LEU A 8 14.52 -15.78 10.98
C LEU A 8 13.88 -14.39 10.97
N THR A 9 12.89 -14.24 10.15
CA THR A 9 11.95 -13.12 10.20
C THR A 9 11.46 -13.01 11.64
N LYS A 10 11.78 -11.89 12.30
CA LYS A 10 11.22 -11.56 13.62
C LYS A 10 9.72 -11.83 13.54
N GLU A 11 9.20 -12.61 14.47
CA GLU A 11 7.79 -12.93 14.51
C GLU A 11 6.99 -11.64 14.67
N ILE A 12 6.04 -11.42 13.77
CA ILE A 12 5.14 -10.26 13.78
C ILE A 12 3.93 -10.66 14.61
N VAL A 13 3.81 -10.13 15.80
CA VAL A 13 2.80 -10.56 16.77
C VAL A 13 1.71 -9.52 17.06
N THR A 14 1.98 -8.22 16.82
CA THR A 14 1.02 -7.15 17.06
C THR A 14 0.57 -6.43 15.81
N VAL A 15 -0.55 -5.71 15.88
CA VAL A 15 -1.06 -4.86 14.81
C VAL A 15 -0.01 -3.83 14.37
N GLY A 16 0.64 -3.17 15.34
CA GLY A 16 1.69 -2.19 15.08
C GLY A 16 2.88 -2.79 14.34
N GLU A 17 3.36 -3.95 14.78
CA GLU A 17 4.47 -4.64 14.10
C GLU A 17 4.10 -5.04 12.67
N LEU A 18 2.86 -5.48 12.42
CA LEU A 18 2.38 -5.80 11.07
C LEU A 18 2.38 -4.58 10.15
N LEU A 19 1.81 -3.48 10.62
CA LEU A 19 1.73 -2.23 9.86
C LEU A 19 3.13 -1.65 9.59
N HIS A 20 3.98 -1.61 10.62
CA HIS A 20 5.36 -1.12 10.50
C HIS A 20 6.19 -2.00 9.57
N TRP A 21 6.03 -3.33 9.64
CA TRP A 21 6.71 -4.27 8.74
C TRP A 21 6.30 -4.08 7.29
N SER A 22 4.98 -4.00 7.04
CA SER A 22 4.47 -3.77 5.69
C SER A 22 4.95 -2.42 5.15
N TYR A 23 4.91 -1.36 5.96
CA TYR A 23 5.38 -0.04 5.57
C TYR A 23 6.90 0.00 5.28
N ALA A 24 7.69 -0.71 6.06
CA ALA A 24 9.13 -0.82 5.83
C ALA A 24 9.46 -1.61 4.55
N ASN A 25 8.72 -2.69 4.27
CA ASN A 25 8.81 -3.40 2.99
C ASN A 25 8.38 -2.52 1.80
N LEU A 26 7.37 -1.69 1.99
CA LEU A 26 6.94 -0.72 0.98
C LEU A 26 8.06 0.30 0.67
N ALA A 27 8.74 0.83 1.67
CA ALA A 27 9.86 1.74 1.47
C ALA A 27 11.03 1.07 0.73
N MET A 28 11.33 -0.18 1.08
CA MET A 28 12.28 -1.02 0.36
C MET A 28 11.89 -1.17 -1.11
N ALA A 29 10.64 -1.54 -1.36
CA ALA A 29 10.10 -1.74 -2.70
C ALA A 29 10.08 -0.44 -3.52
N HIS A 30 9.66 0.67 -2.91
CA HIS A 30 9.69 1.99 -3.55
C HIS A 30 11.10 2.39 -3.97
N SER A 31 12.09 2.22 -3.09
CA SER A 31 13.50 2.50 -3.42
C SER A 31 14.00 1.63 -4.57
N ALA A 32 13.62 0.35 -4.63
CA ALA A 32 14.03 -0.54 -5.70
C ALA A 32 13.39 -0.18 -7.04
N VAL A 33 12.07 0.09 -7.06
CA VAL A 33 11.32 0.47 -8.28
C VAL A 33 11.82 1.81 -8.83
N THR A 34 12.04 2.82 -7.98
CA THR A 34 12.53 4.14 -8.42
C THR A 34 13.97 4.11 -8.93
N SER A 35 14.76 3.14 -8.49
CA SER A 35 16.12 2.92 -9.02
C SER A 35 16.18 1.93 -10.19
N ASN A 36 15.01 1.53 -10.76
CA ASN A 36 14.90 0.55 -11.84
C ASN A 36 15.66 -0.76 -11.54
N ALA A 37 15.59 -1.24 -10.31
CA ALA A 37 16.26 -2.46 -9.90
C ALA A 37 15.42 -3.70 -10.27
N ASP A 38 16.03 -4.70 -10.89
CA ASP A 38 15.37 -5.97 -11.21
C ASP A 38 15.16 -6.84 -9.95
N LYS A 39 16.08 -6.72 -8.99
CA LYS A 39 16.09 -7.50 -7.75
C LYS A 39 16.38 -6.63 -6.54
N TYR A 40 15.90 -7.04 -5.38
CA TYR A 40 16.28 -6.40 -4.13
C TYR A 40 17.76 -6.66 -3.83
N ALA A 41 18.53 -5.59 -3.58
CA ALA A 41 19.92 -5.62 -3.16
C ALA A 41 20.03 -5.31 -1.66
N VAL A 42 21.20 -5.52 -1.08
CA VAL A 42 21.51 -5.27 0.35
C VAL A 42 21.06 -3.88 0.79
N ARG A 43 21.33 -2.84 -0.02
CA ARG A 43 20.91 -1.45 0.27
C ARG A 43 19.40 -1.33 0.52
N HIS A 44 18.56 -2.07 -0.23
CA HIS A 44 17.11 -2.04 -0.09
C HIS A 44 16.67 -2.71 1.23
N TYR A 45 17.29 -3.82 1.60
CA TYR A 45 17.06 -4.47 2.88
C TYR A 45 17.53 -3.62 4.07
N MET A 46 18.59 -2.81 3.90
CA MET A 46 19.00 -1.83 4.91
C MET A 46 17.93 -0.76 5.14
N VAL A 47 17.33 -0.23 4.07
CA VAL A 47 16.19 0.70 4.17
C VAL A 47 15.05 0.08 4.97
N ARG A 48 14.64 -1.15 4.65
CA ARG A 48 13.60 -1.87 5.39
C ARG A 48 13.95 -2.04 6.85
N SER A 49 15.16 -2.56 7.13
CA SER A 49 15.59 -2.85 8.49
C SER A 49 15.67 -1.59 9.36
N GLY A 50 16.26 -0.52 8.82
CA GLY A 50 16.37 0.77 9.52
C GLY A 50 15.01 1.39 9.82
N LEU A 51 14.14 1.43 8.81
CA LEU A 51 12.80 1.99 8.97
C LEU A 51 11.94 1.16 9.94
N TYR A 52 11.94 -0.16 9.81
CA TYR A 52 11.17 -1.03 10.73
C TYR A 52 11.61 -0.86 12.18
N LYS A 53 12.93 -0.81 12.42
CA LYS A 53 13.48 -0.55 13.76
C LYS A 53 13.07 0.84 14.26
N GLY A 54 13.19 1.87 13.42
CA GLY A 54 12.86 3.24 13.78
C GLY A 54 11.37 3.43 14.11
N LEU A 55 10.48 2.80 13.34
CA LEU A 55 9.03 2.85 13.59
C LEU A 55 8.65 2.16 14.92
N ASN A 56 9.21 0.97 15.19
CA ASN A 56 8.91 0.26 16.44
C ASN A 56 9.49 0.94 17.67
N ASN A 57 10.65 1.58 17.55
CA ASN A 57 11.27 2.32 18.65
C ASN A 57 10.78 3.79 18.73
N GLN A 58 9.81 4.17 17.89
CA GLN A 58 9.24 5.53 17.83
C GLN A 58 10.26 6.65 17.53
N THR A 59 11.42 6.30 16.98
CA THR A 59 12.42 7.27 16.50
C THR A 59 12.15 7.75 15.08
N MET A 60 11.23 7.08 14.38
CA MET A 60 10.71 7.43 13.06
C MET A 60 9.18 7.32 13.04
N SER A 61 8.54 8.00 12.10
CA SER A 61 7.10 7.89 11.86
C SER A 61 6.81 7.59 10.39
N THR A 62 5.60 7.14 10.09
CA THR A 62 5.13 6.99 8.69
C THR A 62 4.95 8.34 8.01
N GLY A 63 4.97 9.43 8.79
CA GLY A 63 4.69 10.78 8.34
C GLY A 63 3.22 10.98 7.91
N PRO A 64 2.79 12.23 7.74
CA PRO A 64 1.49 12.54 7.13
C PRO A 64 1.51 12.14 5.65
N LEU A 65 0.35 12.12 5.01
CA LEU A 65 0.29 12.06 3.56
C LEU A 65 0.98 13.30 2.98
N ALA A 66 2.03 13.09 2.20
CA ALA A 66 2.75 14.19 1.57
C ALA A 66 1.90 14.82 0.46
N ASP A 67 2.02 16.13 0.27
CA ASP A 67 1.25 16.84 -0.75
C ASP A 67 1.59 16.35 -2.17
N ASP A 68 2.83 15.93 -2.40
CA ASP A 68 3.24 15.33 -3.67
C ASP A 68 2.56 13.98 -3.92
N GLU A 69 2.30 13.19 -2.91
CA GLU A 69 1.51 11.96 -3.02
C GLU A 69 0.06 12.26 -3.37
N ARG A 70 -0.53 13.30 -2.77
CA ARG A 70 -1.88 13.78 -3.10
C ARG A 70 -1.95 14.28 -4.54
N LEU A 71 -1.02 15.11 -4.96
CA LEU A 71 -0.95 15.64 -6.32
C LEU A 71 -0.76 14.55 -7.37
N LYS A 72 0.07 13.56 -7.10
CA LYS A 72 0.26 12.40 -7.97
C LYS A 72 -0.97 11.49 -8.05
N MET A 73 -1.80 11.51 -7.01
CA MET A 73 -3.04 10.75 -6.96
C MET A 73 -4.26 11.49 -7.54
N ILE A 74 -4.11 12.78 -7.89
CA ILE A 74 -5.12 13.60 -8.57
C ILE A 74 -4.49 14.16 -9.86
N PRO A 75 -4.13 13.31 -10.83
CA PRO A 75 -3.59 13.82 -12.09
C PRO A 75 -4.66 14.59 -12.87
N PRO A 76 -4.27 15.58 -13.69
CA PRO A 76 -5.18 16.31 -14.58
C PRO A 76 -5.96 15.40 -15.54
N GLN A 77 -5.39 14.23 -15.84
CA GLN A 77 -6.02 13.16 -16.58
C GLN A 77 -6.27 11.99 -15.63
N ALA A 78 -7.28 12.15 -14.77
CA ALA A 78 -7.60 11.15 -13.78
C ALA A 78 -7.92 9.80 -14.44
N ARG A 79 -7.29 8.74 -13.97
CA ARG A 79 -7.55 7.36 -14.39
C ARG A 79 -7.83 6.47 -13.19
N CYS A 80 -8.50 5.37 -13.43
CA CYS A 80 -8.79 4.38 -12.42
C CYS A 80 -7.52 3.86 -11.76
N TYR A 81 -7.36 4.05 -10.46
CA TYR A 81 -6.20 3.59 -9.69
C TYR A 81 -6.06 2.07 -9.61
N TYR A 82 -7.13 1.34 -9.91
CA TYR A 82 -7.13 -0.11 -9.89
C TYR A 82 -6.87 -0.75 -11.27
N GLY A 83 -7.25 -0.10 -12.34
CA GLY A 83 -7.22 -0.72 -13.67
C GLY A 83 -6.86 0.19 -14.84
N GLY A 84 -6.59 1.46 -14.61
CA GLY A 84 -6.17 2.42 -15.65
C GLY A 84 -7.22 2.79 -16.70
N ARG A 85 -8.49 2.40 -16.52
CA ARG A 85 -9.60 2.70 -17.44
C ARG A 85 -10.13 4.11 -17.20
N GLU A 86 -10.74 4.69 -18.23
CA GLU A 86 -11.46 5.96 -18.17
C GLU A 86 -12.85 5.83 -17.52
N TYR A 87 -13.62 6.91 -17.45
CA TYR A 87 -14.94 7.00 -16.79
C TYR A 87 -14.85 6.77 -15.28
N LEU A 88 -14.48 7.83 -14.60
CA LEU A 88 -14.14 7.82 -13.19
C LEU A 88 -15.33 8.10 -12.30
N SER A 89 -15.30 7.44 -11.17
CA SER A 89 -16.08 7.71 -9.98
C SER A 89 -15.11 7.78 -8.80
N VAL A 90 -15.56 8.35 -7.70
CA VAL A 90 -14.79 8.34 -6.45
C VAL A 90 -15.10 7.05 -5.70
N ASP A 91 -14.08 6.40 -5.18
CA ASP A 91 -14.19 5.20 -4.35
C ASP A 91 -13.41 5.38 -3.05
N HIS A 92 -13.83 4.69 -2.00
CA HIS A 92 -13.16 4.68 -0.70
C HIS A 92 -12.21 3.48 -0.60
N LEU A 93 -10.95 3.72 -0.25
CA LEU A 93 -9.98 2.64 0.02
C LEU A 93 -10.47 1.72 1.12
N ILE A 94 -10.85 2.32 2.25
CA ILE A 94 -11.49 1.67 3.40
C ILE A 94 -12.96 2.08 3.35
N PRO A 95 -13.89 1.14 3.16
CA PRO A 95 -15.31 1.45 2.96
C PRO A 95 -15.92 2.19 4.14
N THR A 96 -16.77 3.18 3.88
CA THR A 96 -17.50 3.92 4.93
C THR A 96 -18.42 3.01 5.75
N LYS A 97 -18.99 1.96 5.14
CA LYS A 97 -19.78 0.94 5.84
C LYS A 97 -18.98 0.15 6.89
N ARG A 98 -17.66 0.14 6.78
CA ARG A 98 -16.74 -0.46 7.76
C ARG A 98 -16.14 0.57 8.72
N GLY A 99 -16.52 1.83 8.61
CA GLY A 99 -16.00 2.92 9.44
C GLY A 99 -14.83 3.68 8.81
N GLY A 100 -14.58 3.53 7.51
CA GLY A 100 -13.66 4.37 6.76
C GLY A 100 -14.16 5.81 6.70
N ALA A 101 -13.24 6.78 6.85
CA ALA A 101 -13.58 8.20 6.81
C ALA A 101 -13.96 8.66 5.40
N ASN A 102 -14.90 9.61 5.32
CA ASN A 102 -15.23 10.28 4.06
C ASN A 102 -14.34 11.53 3.85
N THR A 103 -13.03 11.31 3.86
CA THR A 103 -12.02 12.36 3.68
C THR A 103 -11.22 12.11 2.41
N GLY A 104 -10.62 13.16 1.85
CA GLY A 104 -9.76 13.06 0.65
C GLY A 104 -8.66 12.02 0.80
N ASP A 105 -8.20 11.74 2.01
CA ASP A 105 -7.16 10.75 2.27
C ASP A 105 -7.63 9.31 2.04
N ASN A 106 -8.92 9.04 2.17
CA ASN A 106 -9.53 7.73 1.93
C ASN A 106 -10.17 7.62 0.53
N LEU A 107 -10.15 8.68 -0.28
CA LEU A 107 -10.78 8.71 -1.59
C LEU A 107 -9.77 8.49 -2.72
N VAL A 108 -10.14 7.69 -3.71
CA VAL A 108 -9.37 7.44 -4.92
C VAL A 108 -10.28 7.44 -6.15
N TRP A 109 -9.71 7.74 -7.30
CA TRP A 109 -10.43 7.61 -8.57
C TRP A 109 -10.54 6.15 -8.99
N ALA A 110 -11.74 5.71 -9.33
CA ALA A 110 -12.00 4.36 -9.81
C ALA A 110 -12.92 4.39 -11.02
N CYS A 111 -12.71 3.53 -12.01
CA CYS A 111 -13.69 3.35 -13.07
C CYS A 111 -14.94 2.64 -12.51
N ARG A 112 -16.08 2.83 -13.17
CA ARG A 112 -17.35 2.21 -12.74
C ARG A 112 -17.24 0.71 -12.52
N GLY A 113 -16.54 0.00 -13.42
CA GLY A 113 -16.37 -1.45 -13.31
C GLY A 113 -15.58 -1.86 -12.07
N CYS A 114 -14.48 -1.15 -11.75
CA CYS A 114 -13.72 -1.42 -10.54
C CYS A 114 -14.50 -1.04 -9.28
N ASN A 115 -15.12 0.14 -9.26
CA ASN A 115 -15.90 0.62 -8.12
C ASN A 115 -17.10 -0.32 -7.82
N SER A 116 -17.89 -0.69 -8.84
CA SER A 116 -19.00 -1.63 -8.68
C SER A 116 -18.53 -3.02 -8.25
N SER A 117 -17.41 -3.51 -8.81
CA SER A 117 -16.83 -4.81 -8.45
C SER A 117 -16.27 -4.81 -7.03
N LYS A 118 -15.65 -3.70 -6.59
CA LYS A 118 -15.13 -3.57 -5.23
C LYS A 118 -16.27 -3.40 -4.23
N CYS A 119 -17.29 -2.64 -4.58
CA CYS A 119 -18.45 -2.40 -3.71
C CYS A 119 -18.01 -1.97 -2.29
N ALA A 120 -18.52 -2.64 -1.24
CA ALA A 120 -18.18 -2.39 0.16
C ALA A 120 -16.99 -3.24 0.67
N HIS A 121 -16.23 -3.87 -0.23
CA HIS A 121 -15.02 -4.57 0.16
C HIS A 121 -13.87 -3.59 0.42
N ASP A 122 -13.01 -3.96 1.35
CA ASP A 122 -11.72 -3.29 1.55
C ASP A 122 -10.87 -3.38 0.27
N ALA A 123 -10.14 -2.31 -0.05
CA ALA A 123 -9.37 -2.25 -1.31
C ALA A 123 -8.31 -3.35 -1.42
N LEU A 124 -7.61 -3.66 -0.32
CA LEU A 124 -6.58 -4.70 -0.33
C LEU A 124 -7.19 -6.10 -0.40
N GLU A 125 -8.30 -6.36 0.29
CA GLU A 125 -9.05 -7.62 0.18
C GLU A 125 -9.50 -7.87 -1.27
N TRP A 126 -10.09 -6.84 -1.88
CA TRP A 126 -10.59 -6.94 -3.24
C TRP A 126 -9.48 -7.13 -4.28
N LEU A 127 -8.33 -6.46 -4.12
CA LEU A 127 -7.16 -6.66 -4.98
C LEU A 127 -6.56 -8.05 -4.77
N ALA A 128 -6.44 -8.51 -3.52
CA ALA A 128 -5.94 -9.84 -3.20
C ALA A 128 -6.82 -10.95 -3.80
N ALA A 129 -8.15 -10.81 -3.75
CA ALA A 129 -9.08 -11.74 -4.38
C ALA A 129 -8.90 -11.84 -5.91
N LYS A 130 -8.30 -10.82 -6.53
CA LYS A 130 -7.95 -10.80 -7.96
C LYS A 130 -6.50 -11.20 -8.25
N ASN A 131 -5.76 -11.67 -7.25
CA ASN A 131 -4.32 -11.93 -7.34
C ASN A 131 -3.51 -10.71 -7.83
N GLN A 132 -3.93 -9.51 -7.44
CA GLN A 132 -3.28 -8.25 -7.82
C GLN A 132 -2.59 -7.63 -6.61
N PHE A 133 -1.29 -7.35 -6.75
CA PHE A 133 -0.58 -6.55 -5.77
C PHE A 133 -0.90 -5.06 -6.01
N PRO A 134 -1.22 -4.30 -4.95
CA PRO A 134 -1.57 -2.89 -5.10
C PRO A 134 -0.38 -2.07 -5.61
N PRO A 135 -0.62 -0.99 -6.40
CA PRO A 135 0.43 -0.03 -6.72
C PRO A 135 1.07 0.54 -5.45
N ILE A 136 2.38 0.76 -5.47
CA ILE A 136 3.15 1.16 -4.28
C ILE A 136 2.61 2.44 -3.62
N LEU A 137 2.26 3.46 -4.40
CA LEU A 137 1.74 4.71 -3.85
C LEU A 137 0.33 4.55 -3.26
N LEU A 138 -0.51 3.70 -3.86
CA LEU A 138 -1.82 3.37 -3.29
C LEU A 138 -1.68 2.64 -1.95
N LEU A 139 -0.79 1.64 -1.91
CA LEU A 139 -0.52 0.89 -0.68
C LEU A 139 0.09 1.77 0.41
N ARG A 140 0.96 2.72 0.06
CA ARG A 140 1.52 3.68 1.01
C ARG A 140 0.41 4.49 1.69
N ARG A 141 -0.52 5.01 0.90
CA ARG A 141 -1.64 5.77 1.41
C ARG A 141 -2.52 4.92 2.33
N TYR A 142 -2.85 3.71 1.89
CA TYR A 142 -3.63 2.78 2.70
C TYR A 142 -2.95 2.45 4.03
N LEU A 143 -1.65 2.14 4.03
CA LEU A 143 -0.91 1.83 5.26
C LEU A 143 -0.83 3.02 6.21
N LYS A 144 -0.68 4.24 5.71
CA LYS A 144 -0.72 5.46 6.55
C LYS A 144 -2.09 5.61 7.23
N LEU A 145 -3.18 5.46 6.47
CA LEU A 145 -4.55 5.46 7.04
C LEU A 145 -4.73 4.37 8.10
N ALA A 146 -4.27 3.15 7.82
CA ALA A 146 -4.36 2.04 8.76
C ALA A 146 -3.57 2.30 10.05
N VAL A 147 -2.38 2.90 9.95
CA VAL A 147 -1.58 3.30 11.12
C VAL A 147 -2.29 4.39 11.94
N GLU A 148 -2.83 5.42 11.28
CA GLU A 148 -3.55 6.50 11.94
C GLU A 148 -4.78 5.97 12.69
N MET A 149 -5.64 5.22 12.02
CA MET A 149 -6.81 4.57 12.62
C MET A 149 -6.46 3.64 13.78
N SER A 150 -5.33 2.91 13.67
CA SER A 150 -4.87 2.01 14.75
C SER A 150 -4.38 2.79 15.96
N ARG A 151 -3.76 3.95 15.78
CA ARG A 151 -3.33 4.84 16.85
C ARG A 151 -4.53 5.48 17.56
N GLU A 152 -5.47 6.02 16.80
CA GLU A 152 -6.71 6.62 17.33
C GLU A 152 -7.52 5.64 18.16
N ARG A 153 -7.54 4.37 17.76
CA ARG A 153 -8.25 3.29 18.46
C ARG A 153 -7.42 2.63 19.56
N ASN A 154 -6.16 3.04 19.76
CA ASN A 154 -5.23 2.45 20.71
C ASN A 154 -5.01 0.94 20.55
N VAL A 155 -5.02 0.43 19.29
CA VAL A 155 -4.89 -1.01 18.99
C VAL A 155 -3.50 -1.43 18.50
N MET A 156 -2.53 -0.53 18.44
CA MET A 156 -1.18 -0.84 17.93
C MET A 156 -0.48 -1.98 18.68
N SER A 157 -0.73 -2.12 19.99
CA SER A 157 -0.14 -3.17 20.84
C SER A 157 -0.98 -4.44 20.92
N VAL A 158 -2.15 -4.48 20.27
CA VAL A 158 -3.04 -5.65 20.30
C VAL A 158 -2.43 -6.79 19.49
N TYR A 159 -2.50 -8.01 20.05
CA TYR A 159 -1.96 -9.21 19.42
C TYR A 159 -2.82 -9.67 18.24
N LEU A 160 -2.18 -10.13 17.18
CA LEU A 160 -2.83 -10.67 15.97
C LEU A 160 -3.53 -12.00 16.20
N THR A 161 -3.24 -12.70 17.31
CA THR A 161 -3.94 -13.93 17.72
C THR A 161 -5.38 -13.67 18.19
N ALA A 162 -5.66 -12.44 18.64
CA ALA A 162 -7.00 -11.96 18.97
C ALA A 162 -7.18 -10.57 18.32
N PRO A 163 -7.37 -10.52 16.98
CA PRO A 163 -7.32 -9.28 16.24
C PRO A 163 -8.46 -8.34 16.66
N PRO A 164 -8.15 -7.03 16.81
CA PRO A 164 -9.16 -6.05 17.14
C PRO A 164 -10.13 -5.82 15.97
N ASP A 165 -11.33 -5.35 16.30
CA ASP A 165 -12.25 -4.83 15.29
C ASP A 165 -11.74 -3.49 14.76
N VAL A 166 -11.29 -3.48 13.50
CA VAL A 166 -10.77 -2.30 12.78
C VAL A 166 -11.45 -2.17 11.42
N PRO A 167 -11.58 -0.93 10.90
CA PRO A 167 -12.27 -0.68 9.64
C PRO A 167 -11.60 -1.28 8.40
N PHE A 168 -10.35 -1.68 8.52
CA PHE A 168 -9.53 -2.20 7.43
C PHE A 168 -9.17 -3.68 7.65
N SER A 169 -8.68 -4.33 6.59
CA SER A 169 -8.36 -5.75 6.64
C SER A 169 -6.94 -6.01 7.10
N LEU A 170 -6.75 -6.45 8.33
CA LEU A 170 -5.45 -6.89 8.85
C LEU A 170 -4.88 -8.07 8.05
N ALA A 171 -5.74 -9.00 7.63
CA ALA A 171 -5.34 -10.19 6.87
C ALA A 171 -4.82 -9.84 5.46
N ALA A 172 -5.31 -8.75 4.86
CA ALA A 172 -4.90 -8.31 3.53
C ALA A 172 -3.64 -7.43 3.54
N ILE A 173 -3.13 -7.04 4.71
CA ILE A 173 -1.87 -6.27 4.82
C ILE A 173 -0.70 -7.14 4.33
N PRO A 174 0.05 -6.72 3.27
CA PRO A 174 1.13 -7.53 2.73
C PRO A 174 2.29 -7.71 3.73
N LYS A 175 2.65 -8.95 4.02
CA LYS A 175 3.84 -9.29 4.83
C LYS A 175 5.09 -9.48 3.97
N SER A 176 4.91 -9.78 2.69
CA SER A 176 5.96 -9.95 1.68
C SER A 176 5.60 -9.20 0.41
N TYR A 177 6.62 -8.85 -0.37
CA TYR A 177 6.48 -8.03 -1.57
C TYR A 177 7.06 -8.77 -2.78
N PRO A 178 6.42 -8.69 -3.95
CA PRO A 178 6.94 -9.23 -5.20
C PRO A 178 8.30 -8.63 -5.57
N ALA A 179 9.00 -9.24 -6.52
CA ALA A 179 10.22 -8.68 -7.07
C ALA A 179 9.97 -7.28 -7.67
N PRO A 180 10.95 -6.35 -7.64
CA PRO A 180 10.75 -4.97 -8.10
C PRO A 180 10.17 -4.84 -9.50
N GLY A 181 10.59 -5.70 -10.45
CA GLY A 181 10.09 -5.70 -11.83
C GLY A 181 8.61 -6.11 -11.96
N GLN A 182 8.00 -6.68 -10.92
CA GLN A 182 6.57 -7.04 -10.88
C GLN A 182 5.72 -5.94 -10.23
N LEU A 183 6.36 -4.93 -9.64
CA LEU A 183 5.70 -3.86 -8.92
C LEU A 183 5.43 -2.67 -9.84
N LYS A 184 4.32 -1.99 -9.58
CA LYS A 184 3.99 -0.72 -10.23
C LYS A 184 4.09 0.38 -9.18
N LEU A 185 4.78 1.47 -9.51
CA LEU A 185 4.83 2.63 -8.62
C LEU A 185 3.43 3.24 -8.48
N TRP A 186 2.78 3.43 -9.61
CA TRP A 186 1.39 3.86 -9.74
C TRP A 186 0.88 3.43 -11.12
N ILE A 187 -0.42 3.55 -11.38
CA ILE A 187 -0.96 3.24 -12.70
C ILE A 187 -0.70 4.45 -13.61
N VAL A 188 0.33 4.33 -14.44
CA VAL A 188 0.58 5.30 -15.51
C VAL A 188 -0.47 5.09 -16.61
N PRO A 189 -1.08 6.15 -17.16
CA PRO A 189 -1.84 6.04 -18.39
C PRO A 189 -0.94 5.44 -19.48
N THR A 190 -1.33 4.33 -20.09
CA THR A 190 -0.80 3.96 -21.39
C THR A 190 -1.20 5.09 -22.33
N GLU A 191 -0.23 5.83 -22.88
CA GLU A 191 -0.52 6.77 -23.94
C GLU A 191 -1.28 6.02 -25.03
N PRO A 192 -2.39 6.59 -25.57
CA PRO A 192 -2.97 6.04 -26.77
C PRO A 192 -1.87 6.05 -27.81
N ALA A 193 -1.61 4.91 -28.44
CA ALA A 193 -0.72 4.84 -29.59
C ALA A 193 -1.14 5.96 -30.52
N LEU A 194 -0.24 6.91 -30.81
CA LEU A 194 -0.45 7.92 -31.80
C LEU A 194 -0.78 7.18 -33.09
N SER A 195 -2.04 7.18 -33.47
CA SER A 195 -2.45 6.71 -34.78
C SER A 195 -1.80 7.68 -35.78
N THR A 196 -0.67 7.27 -36.31
CA THR A 196 -0.07 7.91 -37.48
C THR A 196 -1.01 7.65 -38.64
N THR A 197 -1.98 8.55 -38.81
CA THR A 197 -2.72 8.63 -40.05
C THR A 197 -1.84 9.44 -41.02
N ILE A 198 -1.23 8.75 -41.96
CA ILE A 198 -0.62 9.33 -43.18
C ILE A 198 -1.74 9.60 -44.17
#